data_ef2f6663ddfd78bc9e94ef84bd46eb0a
#
_entry.id   ef2f6663ddfd78bc9e94ef84bd46eb0a
#
_cell.length_a   1.000
_cell.length_b   1.000
_cell.length_c   1.000
_cell.angle_alpha   90.00
_cell.angle_beta   90.00
_cell.angle_gamma   90.00
#
_symmetry.space_group_name_H-M   'P 1'
#
loop_
_entity.id
_entity.type
_entity.pdbx_description
1 polymer ?
#
loop_
_entity_poly.entity_id
_entity_poly.type
_entity_poly.pdbx_seq_one_letter_code
_entity_poly.pdbx_strand_id
1 'polypeptide(L)'
;QNWAGLENLSLIPGTVGASPMQNIGAYGVEIKDVFHSLQAMHRDTLEIHSFDADACQFGYRESVFKQSLKNQYVITSVTFRLSKTPAFRLDYGAIQEVLQANGVQNPTLREVSDAVIQIRQSKLPDPKEIGNAGSFFKNPTIPSSQFEQLKAQYPALPGYPSSEGVKVAAGWLIEQAGWKGKRIGEVGVHAKQALVLVNYGEGSGEEIKKLSEQIQDSVFEKFGIQLQAEVNFI
;
A
#
# COMPACT_ATOMS: atom_id res chain seq x y z
N GLN A 1 8.02 22.98 -8.73
CA GLN A 1 7.77 23.84 -7.56
C GLN A 1 8.22 23.05 -6.34
N ASN A 2 9.01 23.60 -5.45
CA ASN A 2 9.58 22.91 -4.30
C ASN A 2 8.57 22.81 -3.15
N TRP A 3 7.50 22.03 -3.34
CA TRP A 3 6.50 21.75 -2.31
C TRP A 3 6.64 20.31 -1.84
N ALA A 4 6.97 20.13 -0.57
CA ALA A 4 7.25 18.86 0.07
C ALA A 4 6.01 18.24 0.74
N GLY A 5 6.02 16.93 0.89
CA GLY A 5 5.03 16.14 1.63
C GLY A 5 4.47 14.94 0.85
N LEU A 6 4.74 14.84 -0.46
CA LEU A 6 4.27 13.73 -1.31
C LEU A 6 5.42 12.95 -1.97
N GLU A 7 6.67 13.31 -1.75
CA GLU A 7 7.85 12.73 -2.39
C GLU A 7 7.98 11.22 -2.13
N ASN A 8 7.63 10.76 -0.92
CA ASN A 8 7.64 9.34 -0.57
C ASN A 8 6.53 8.53 -1.27
N LEU A 9 5.53 9.20 -1.84
CA LEU A 9 4.41 8.58 -2.57
C LEU A 9 4.64 8.58 -4.09
N SER A 10 5.83 8.92 -4.54
CA SER A 10 6.19 8.96 -5.96
C SER A 10 5.97 7.61 -6.64
N LEU A 11 5.57 7.64 -7.91
CA LEU A 11 5.29 6.46 -8.75
C LEU A 11 4.16 5.53 -8.23
N ILE A 12 3.27 6.01 -7.35
CA ILE A 12 2.04 5.27 -7.05
C ILE A 12 1.07 5.48 -8.20
N PRO A 13 0.62 4.42 -8.90
CA PRO A 13 -0.34 4.55 -10.00
C PRO A 13 -1.73 4.94 -9.49
N GLY A 14 -2.54 5.47 -10.40
CA GLY A 14 -3.90 5.91 -10.10
C GLY A 14 -4.04 7.44 -10.16
N THR A 15 -5.22 7.92 -9.79
CA THR A 15 -5.57 9.35 -9.82
C THR A 15 -5.50 9.98 -8.43
N VAL A 16 -5.36 11.30 -8.38
CA VAL A 16 -5.40 12.06 -7.12
C VAL A 16 -6.72 11.82 -6.37
N GLY A 17 -7.85 11.75 -7.10
CA GLY A 17 -9.17 11.48 -6.50
C GLY A 17 -9.30 10.11 -5.86
N ALA A 18 -8.52 9.12 -6.31
CA ALA A 18 -8.49 7.79 -5.71
C ALA A 18 -7.65 7.73 -4.41
N SER A 19 -6.77 8.70 -4.19
CA SER A 19 -5.84 8.66 -3.06
C SER A 19 -6.49 8.66 -1.66
N PRO A 20 -7.60 9.40 -1.40
CA PRO A 20 -8.26 9.36 -0.11
C PRO A 20 -9.10 8.10 0.14
N MET A 21 -9.49 7.37 -0.92
CA MET A 21 -10.35 6.19 -0.79
C MET A 21 -9.82 5.20 0.26
N GLN A 22 -8.52 4.96 0.26
CA GLN A 22 -7.86 4.05 1.19
C GLN A 22 -6.65 4.70 1.87
N ASN A 23 -6.64 6.02 2.01
CA ASN A 23 -5.54 6.71 2.65
C ASN A 23 -4.20 6.16 2.15
N ILE A 24 -3.92 6.28 0.83
CA ILE A 24 -2.73 5.69 0.24
C ILE A 24 -1.48 6.09 1.01
N GLY A 25 -0.54 5.17 1.11
CA GLY A 25 0.70 5.42 1.84
C GLY A 25 1.83 4.50 1.41
N ALA A 26 3.03 5.03 1.47
CA ALA A 26 4.27 4.32 1.19
C ALA A 26 5.43 4.99 1.94
N TYR A 27 6.45 4.22 2.28
CA TYR A 27 7.70 4.72 2.86
C TYR A 27 7.49 5.69 4.05
N GLY A 28 6.59 5.32 4.96
CA GLY A 28 6.33 6.05 6.20
C GLY A 28 5.44 7.30 6.06
N VAL A 29 4.91 7.59 4.87
CA VAL A 29 4.01 8.73 4.60
C VAL A 29 2.65 8.20 4.16
N GLU A 30 1.58 8.80 4.63
CA GLU A 30 0.20 8.56 4.19
C GLU A 30 -0.45 9.87 3.69
N ILE A 31 -1.47 9.76 2.83
CA ILE A 31 -2.18 10.95 2.31
C ILE A 31 -2.73 11.82 3.44
N LYS A 32 -3.22 11.23 4.53
CA LYS A 32 -3.74 11.99 5.68
C LYS A 32 -2.73 12.97 6.26
N ASP A 33 -1.41 12.72 6.12
CA ASP A 33 -0.35 13.57 6.68
C ASP A 33 -0.32 14.96 6.01
N VAL A 34 -0.79 15.06 4.77
CA VAL A 34 -0.85 16.29 3.97
C VAL A 34 -2.27 16.63 3.48
N PHE A 35 -3.25 15.85 3.86
CA PHE A 35 -4.64 16.06 3.45
C PHE A 35 -5.20 17.32 4.13
N HIS A 36 -5.90 18.14 3.36
CA HIS A 36 -6.64 19.30 3.88
C HIS A 36 -8.15 19.09 3.78
N SER A 37 -8.65 18.80 2.59
CA SER A 37 -10.07 18.55 2.34
C SER A 37 -10.26 17.87 0.99
N LEU A 38 -11.45 17.37 0.76
CA LEU A 38 -11.90 16.92 -0.56
C LEU A 38 -13.33 17.38 -0.83
N GLN A 39 -13.70 17.39 -2.11
CA GLN A 39 -15.09 17.48 -2.54
C GLN A 39 -15.49 16.17 -3.17
N ALA A 40 -16.70 15.71 -2.88
CA ALA A 40 -17.27 14.51 -3.45
C ALA A 40 -18.73 14.72 -3.80
N MET A 41 -19.12 14.21 -4.95
CA MET A 41 -20.51 14.25 -5.44
C MET A 41 -21.24 13.00 -4.96
N HIS A 42 -22.38 13.19 -4.30
CA HIS A 42 -23.26 12.07 -3.94
C HIS A 42 -23.91 11.49 -5.19
N ARG A 43 -23.87 10.17 -5.35
CA ARG A 43 -24.25 9.52 -6.60
C ARG A 43 -25.73 9.64 -6.94
N ASP A 44 -26.61 9.65 -5.93
CA ASP A 44 -28.06 9.69 -6.14
C ASP A 44 -28.59 11.11 -6.21
N THR A 45 -28.13 12.02 -5.31
CA THR A 45 -28.61 13.40 -5.25
C THR A 45 -27.86 14.36 -6.17
N LEU A 46 -26.67 13.99 -6.63
CA LEU A 46 -25.72 14.81 -7.41
C LEU A 46 -25.23 16.04 -6.67
N GLU A 47 -25.48 16.15 -5.37
CA GLU A 47 -25.00 17.24 -4.53
C GLU A 47 -23.51 17.09 -4.23
N ILE A 48 -22.80 18.22 -4.19
CA ILE A 48 -21.38 18.28 -3.84
C ILE A 48 -21.25 18.51 -2.35
N HIS A 49 -20.62 17.56 -1.67
CA HIS A 49 -20.30 17.66 -0.26
C HIS A 49 -18.79 17.83 -0.05
N SER A 50 -18.42 18.59 0.99
CA SER A 50 -17.02 18.77 1.40
C SER A 50 -16.72 17.90 2.62
N PHE A 51 -15.54 17.28 2.62
CA PHE A 51 -15.05 16.44 3.71
C PHE A 51 -13.69 16.95 4.16
N ASP A 52 -13.53 17.20 5.44
CA ASP A 52 -12.25 17.44 6.10
C ASP A 52 -11.61 16.09 6.55
N ALA A 53 -10.50 16.16 7.26
CA ALA A 53 -9.77 14.97 7.71
C ALA A 53 -10.59 14.13 8.71
N ASP A 54 -11.35 14.79 9.60
CA ASP A 54 -12.16 14.10 10.61
C ASP A 54 -13.35 13.40 9.95
N ALA A 55 -14.02 14.05 9.00
CA ALA A 55 -15.12 13.46 8.23
C ALA A 55 -14.64 12.27 7.36
N CYS A 56 -13.39 12.29 6.88
CA CYS A 56 -12.81 11.19 6.12
C CYS A 56 -12.47 9.95 6.96
N GLN A 57 -12.34 10.07 8.28
CA GLN A 57 -12.07 8.97 9.22
C GLN A 57 -10.91 8.08 8.75
N PHE A 58 -9.78 8.68 8.38
CA PHE A 58 -8.64 7.96 7.83
C PHE A 58 -8.04 6.96 8.82
N GLY A 59 -7.93 5.71 8.38
CA GLY A 59 -7.23 4.63 9.05
C GLY A 59 -6.12 4.05 8.17
N TYR A 60 -5.50 2.96 8.62
CA TYR A 60 -4.50 2.24 7.83
C TYR A 60 -5.17 1.56 6.62
N ARG A 61 -4.94 2.08 5.43
CA ARG A 61 -5.59 1.66 4.17
C ARG A 61 -7.11 1.73 4.23
N GLU A 62 -7.64 2.69 4.99
CA GLU A 62 -9.07 2.87 5.24
C GLU A 62 -9.47 4.33 5.18
N SER A 63 -10.73 4.57 4.81
CA SER A 63 -11.45 5.82 4.97
C SER A 63 -12.94 5.55 5.07
N VAL A 64 -13.73 6.57 5.39
CA VAL A 64 -15.18 6.52 5.39
C VAL A 64 -15.77 6.01 4.06
N PHE A 65 -15.08 6.29 2.94
CA PHE A 65 -15.50 5.86 1.60
C PHE A 65 -15.32 4.35 1.33
N LYS A 66 -14.58 3.64 2.15
CA LYS A 66 -14.52 2.16 2.15
C LYS A 66 -15.46 1.53 3.19
N GLN A 67 -16.03 2.32 4.07
CA GLN A 67 -16.88 1.91 5.17
C GLN A 67 -18.32 2.40 4.97
N SER A 68 -18.81 3.29 5.83
CA SER A 68 -20.20 3.73 5.87
C SER A 68 -20.67 4.47 4.62
N LEU A 69 -19.77 5.12 3.88
CA LEU A 69 -20.07 5.83 2.63
C LEU A 69 -19.66 5.05 1.37
N LYS A 70 -19.42 3.74 1.50
CA LYS A 70 -19.02 2.91 0.37
C LYS A 70 -20.06 2.99 -0.75
N ASN A 71 -19.58 3.24 -1.98
CA ASN A 71 -20.37 3.35 -3.20
C ASN A 71 -21.37 4.53 -3.25
N GLN A 72 -21.35 5.45 -2.29
CA GLN A 72 -22.28 6.59 -2.25
C GLN A 72 -21.74 7.84 -2.93
N TYR A 73 -20.41 7.99 -3.05
CA TYR A 73 -19.77 9.21 -3.53
C TYR A 73 -18.78 8.97 -4.67
N VAL A 74 -18.62 10.00 -5.49
CA VAL A 74 -17.52 10.15 -6.46
C VAL A 74 -16.67 11.33 -6.02
N ILE A 75 -15.41 11.11 -5.64
CA ILE A 75 -14.48 12.17 -5.27
C ILE A 75 -14.10 12.96 -6.50
N THR A 76 -14.39 14.27 -6.50
CA THR A 76 -14.18 15.17 -7.63
C THR A 76 -12.94 16.02 -7.50
N SER A 77 -12.53 16.36 -6.28
CA SER A 77 -11.29 17.11 -6.02
C SER A 77 -10.71 16.76 -4.67
N VAL A 78 -9.37 16.88 -4.55
CA VAL A 78 -8.64 16.73 -3.29
C VAL A 78 -7.70 17.92 -3.11
N THR A 79 -7.71 18.51 -1.94
CA THR A 79 -6.83 19.62 -1.56
C THR A 79 -5.78 19.11 -0.58
N PHE A 80 -4.50 19.32 -0.89
CA PHE A 80 -3.37 19.02 -0.02
C PHE A 80 -2.77 20.29 0.57
N ARG A 81 -2.30 20.17 1.81
CA ARG A 81 -1.48 21.19 2.47
C ARG A 81 -0.04 20.75 2.42
N LEU A 82 0.72 21.30 1.48
CA LEU A 82 2.13 20.99 1.27
C LEU A 82 3.03 22.03 1.95
N SER A 83 4.27 21.63 2.29
CA SER A 83 5.25 22.51 2.95
C SER A 83 6.22 23.10 1.94
N LYS A 84 6.58 24.39 2.15
CA LYS A 84 7.71 25.02 1.44
C LYS A 84 9.06 24.70 2.10
N THR A 85 9.03 24.22 3.34
CA THR A 85 10.22 23.77 4.07
C THR A 85 10.16 22.24 4.15
N PRO A 86 11.03 21.51 3.41
CA PRO A 86 11.04 20.06 3.44
C PRO A 86 11.39 19.49 4.81
N ALA A 87 10.68 18.45 5.24
CA ALA A 87 11.01 17.62 6.40
C ALA A 87 10.93 16.17 5.94
N PHE A 88 12.02 15.69 5.33
CA PHE A 88 12.05 14.39 4.68
C PHE A 88 11.98 13.23 5.68
N ARG A 89 11.15 12.23 5.38
CA ARG A 89 11.13 10.93 6.07
C ARG A 89 11.97 9.95 5.28
N LEU A 90 13.22 9.78 5.69
CA LEU A 90 14.21 8.95 4.99
C LEU A 90 14.45 7.61 5.66
N ASP A 91 13.98 7.42 6.89
CA ASP A 91 14.27 6.24 7.73
C ASP A 91 13.50 4.98 7.29
N TYR A 92 12.60 5.11 6.31
CA TYR A 92 11.74 4.01 5.88
C TYR A 92 12.28 3.37 4.59
N GLY A 93 12.52 2.05 4.67
CA GLY A 93 13.04 1.29 3.54
C GLY A 93 14.48 1.66 3.18
N ALA A 94 14.82 1.51 1.90
CA ALA A 94 16.18 1.71 1.37
C ALA A 94 16.44 3.14 0.87
N ILE A 95 15.63 4.15 1.28
CA ILE A 95 15.76 5.52 0.73
C ILE A 95 17.14 6.09 1.05
N GLN A 96 17.60 6.00 2.31
CA GLN A 96 18.92 6.48 2.70
C GLN A 96 20.05 5.74 1.97
N GLU A 97 19.93 4.42 1.82
CA GLU A 97 20.92 3.60 1.11
C GLU A 97 21.04 4.02 -0.36
N VAL A 98 19.91 4.26 -1.03
CA VAL A 98 19.89 4.70 -2.43
C VAL A 98 20.46 6.12 -2.56
N LEU A 99 20.11 7.05 -1.67
CA LEU A 99 20.68 8.40 -1.67
C LEU A 99 22.19 8.36 -1.45
N GLN A 100 22.68 7.56 -0.50
CA GLN A 100 24.12 7.39 -0.24
C GLN A 100 24.83 6.76 -1.43
N ALA A 101 24.26 5.73 -2.04
CA ALA A 101 24.81 5.09 -3.24
C ALA A 101 24.93 6.08 -4.43
N ASN A 102 24.00 7.04 -4.50
CA ASN A 102 24.02 8.11 -5.51
C ASN A 102 24.88 9.31 -5.10
N GLY A 103 25.64 9.25 -3.98
CA GLY A 103 26.51 10.32 -3.50
C GLY A 103 25.79 11.53 -2.89
N VAL A 104 24.49 11.40 -2.56
CA VAL A 104 23.67 12.49 -2.04
C VAL A 104 23.73 12.51 -0.51
N GLN A 105 24.26 13.58 0.08
CA GLN A 105 24.31 13.77 1.55
C GLN A 105 23.19 14.66 2.07
N ASN A 106 22.86 15.74 1.35
CA ASN A 106 21.78 16.67 1.69
C ASN A 106 20.76 16.68 0.56
N PRO A 107 19.77 15.75 0.59
CA PRO A 107 18.90 15.55 -0.54
C PRO A 107 17.95 16.74 -0.76
N THR A 108 17.73 17.06 -2.01
CA THR A 108 16.61 17.88 -2.47
C THR A 108 15.34 17.05 -2.53
N LEU A 109 14.20 17.71 -2.61
CA LEU A 109 12.89 17.06 -2.81
C LEU A 109 12.89 16.14 -4.05
N ARG A 110 13.55 16.58 -5.14
CA ARG A 110 13.67 15.83 -6.36
C ARG A 110 14.45 14.53 -6.17
N GLU A 111 15.59 14.60 -5.50
CA GLU A 111 16.45 13.44 -5.24
C GLU A 111 15.76 12.41 -4.33
N VAL A 112 14.97 12.84 -3.33
CA VAL A 112 14.15 11.92 -2.53
C VAL A 112 13.10 11.22 -3.40
N SER A 113 12.38 11.98 -4.23
CA SER A 113 11.40 11.42 -5.16
C SER A 113 12.05 10.43 -6.13
N ASP A 114 13.19 10.77 -6.73
CA ASP A 114 13.91 9.92 -7.68
C ASP A 114 14.43 8.64 -7.00
N ALA A 115 14.91 8.71 -5.75
CA ALA A 115 15.29 7.54 -4.96
C ALA A 115 14.10 6.61 -4.70
N VAL A 116 12.93 7.15 -4.34
CA VAL A 116 11.70 6.37 -4.17
C VAL A 116 11.29 5.70 -5.48
N ILE A 117 11.34 6.42 -6.61
CA ILE A 117 11.05 5.87 -7.94
C ILE A 117 11.99 4.69 -8.25
N GLN A 118 13.31 4.86 -8.04
CA GLN A 118 14.32 3.83 -8.26
C GLN A 118 14.04 2.57 -7.42
N ILE A 119 13.73 2.72 -6.13
CA ILE A 119 13.38 1.61 -5.25
C ILE A 119 12.12 0.89 -5.75
N ARG A 120 11.11 1.63 -6.15
CA ARG A 120 9.84 1.04 -6.63
C ARG A 120 10.05 0.27 -7.92
N GLN A 121 10.75 0.84 -8.89
CA GLN A 121 11.05 0.19 -10.17
C GLN A 121 11.91 -1.07 -10.01
N SER A 122 12.79 -1.13 -9.01
CA SER A 122 13.59 -2.32 -8.74
C SER A 122 12.79 -3.50 -8.20
N LYS A 123 11.65 -3.23 -7.53
CA LYS A 123 10.87 -4.23 -6.79
C LYS A 123 9.51 -4.53 -7.40
N LEU A 124 8.86 -3.53 -7.99
CA LEU A 124 7.49 -3.64 -8.49
C LEU A 124 7.46 -3.82 -10.00
N PRO A 125 6.57 -4.66 -10.54
CA PRO A 125 6.39 -4.77 -11.99
C PRO A 125 5.71 -3.50 -12.53
N ASP A 126 6.09 -3.10 -13.74
CA ASP A 126 5.38 -2.03 -14.45
C ASP A 126 4.00 -2.56 -14.89
N PRO A 127 2.88 -1.91 -14.49
CA PRO A 127 1.55 -2.34 -14.90
C PRO A 127 1.30 -2.29 -16.42
N LYS A 128 2.14 -1.56 -17.18
CA LYS A 128 2.08 -1.53 -18.64
C LYS A 128 2.67 -2.78 -19.27
N GLU A 129 3.59 -3.46 -18.59
CA GLU A 129 4.26 -4.67 -19.07
C GLU A 129 3.58 -5.92 -18.54
N ILE A 130 3.14 -5.92 -17.28
CA ILE A 130 2.47 -7.05 -16.65
C ILE A 130 1.32 -6.58 -15.76
N GLY A 131 0.13 -7.06 -16.05
CA GLY A 131 -1.08 -6.67 -15.32
C GLY A 131 -0.96 -6.96 -13.83
N ASN A 132 -1.21 -5.94 -13.01
CA ASN A 132 -1.23 -6.06 -11.56
C ASN A 132 -2.00 -4.88 -10.92
N ALA A 133 -2.38 -5.04 -9.66
CA ALA A 133 -3.08 -4.03 -8.86
C ALA A 133 -2.22 -3.50 -7.69
N GLY A 134 -0.90 -3.62 -7.77
CA GLY A 134 0.02 -3.30 -6.69
C GLY A 134 -0.01 -4.31 -5.57
N SER A 135 0.19 -3.88 -4.31
CA SER A 135 0.09 -4.77 -3.15
C SER A 135 -1.34 -5.29 -3.00
N PHE A 136 -1.51 -6.60 -3.05
CA PHE A 136 -2.83 -7.22 -3.04
C PHE A 136 -3.42 -7.37 -1.62
N PHE A 137 -2.56 -7.53 -0.62
CA PHE A 137 -2.96 -7.73 0.77
C PHE A 137 -2.43 -6.61 1.67
N LYS A 138 -3.22 -6.27 2.70
CA LYS A 138 -2.77 -5.41 3.80
C LYS A 138 -1.76 -6.17 4.67
N ASN A 139 -0.84 -5.44 5.29
CA ASN A 139 -0.04 -5.99 6.39
C ASN A 139 -0.96 -6.19 7.60
N PRO A 140 -1.13 -7.43 8.11
CA PRO A 140 -2.01 -7.69 9.24
C PRO A 140 -1.40 -7.15 10.54
N THR A 141 -2.25 -6.67 11.44
CA THR A 141 -1.89 -6.43 12.84
C THR A 141 -2.38 -7.60 13.67
N ILE A 142 -1.49 -8.19 14.47
CA ILE A 142 -1.78 -9.34 15.34
C ILE A 142 -1.49 -8.99 16.80
N PRO A 143 -2.09 -9.68 17.79
CA PRO A 143 -1.76 -9.53 19.20
C PRO A 143 -0.26 -9.74 19.45
N SER A 144 0.33 -8.98 20.37
CA SER A 144 1.75 -9.10 20.72
C SER A 144 2.11 -10.52 21.19
N SER A 145 1.22 -11.19 21.93
CA SER A 145 1.43 -12.58 22.37
C SER A 145 1.53 -13.56 21.18
N GLN A 146 0.71 -13.39 20.15
CA GLN A 146 0.78 -14.21 18.95
C GLN A 146 2.08 -13.91 18.17
N PHE A 147 2.48 -12.64 18.10
CA PHE A 147 3.73 -12.26 17.44
C PHE A 147 4.94 -12.91 18.14
N GLU A 148 5.02 -12.87 19.47
CA GLU A 148 6.12 -13.49 20.24
C GLU A 148 6.19 -15.02 20.01
N GLN A 149 5.06 -15.70 19.98
CA GLN A 149 5.00 -17.13 19.67
C GLN A 149 5.52 -17.44 18.26
N LEU A 150 5.08 -16.65 17.27
CA LEU A 150 5.54 -16.80 15.90
C LEU A 150 7.03 -16.42 15.75
N LYS A 151 7.48 -15.39 16.44
CA LYS A 151 8.88 -14.95 16.42
C LYS A 151 9.83 -15.99 16.99
N ALA A 152 9.40 -16.75 18.00
CA ALA A 152 10.17 -17.87 18.54
C ALA A 152 10.34 -19.00 17.53
N GLN A 153 9.31 -19.26 16.70
CA GLN A 153 9.36 -20.28 15.64
C GLN A 153 10.05 -19.77 14.36
N TYR A 154 9.88 -18.48 14.07
CA TYR A 154 10.40 -17.81 12.87
C TYR A 154 11.20 -16.56 13.25
N PRO A 155 12.46 -16.69 13.67
CA PRO A 155 13.28 -15.57 14.14
C PRO A 155 13.44 -14.41 13.14
N ALA A 156 13.30 -14.68 11.84
CA ALA A 156 13.36 -13.67 10.78
C ALA A 156 12.04 -12.93 10.53
N LEU A 157 10.94 -13.28 11.23
CA LEU A 157 9.64 -12.63 11.04
C LEU A 157 9.73 -11.13 11.35
N PRO A 158 9.49 -10.23 10.35
CA PRO A 158 9.51 -8.78 10.61
C PRO A 158 8.20 -8.35 11.28
N GLY A 159 8.35 -7.53 12.31
CA GLY A 159 7.21 -6.95 13.02
C GLY A 159 7.47 -5.48 13.38
N TYR A 160 6.43 -4.68 13.32
CA TYR A 160 6.48 -3.24 13.57
C TYR A 160 5.43 -2.89 14.65
N PRO A 161 5.81 -2.20 15.73
CA PRO A 161 4.86 -1.80 16.76
C PRO A 161 3.68 -1.00 16.19
N SER A 162 2.49 -1.27 16.70
CA SER A 162 1.24 -0.58 16.36
C SER A 162 0.44 -0.36 17.64
N SER A 163 -0.51 0.58 17.62
CA SER A 163 -1.41 0.85 18.76
C SER A 163 -2.26 -0.37 19.17
N GLU A 164 -2.51 -1.28 18.22
CA GLU A 164 -3.39 -2.45 18.41
C GLU A 164 -2.62 -3.78 18.51
N GLY A 165 -1.28 -3.73 18.56
CA GLY A 165 -0.43 -4.92 18.61
C GLY A 165 0.82 -4.79 17.73
N VAL A 166 1.13 -5.83 16.95
CA VAL A 166 2.30 -5.84 16.06
C VAL A 166 1.84 -6.02 14.61
N LYS A 167 2.21 -5.08 13.75
CA LYS A 167 1.99 -5.18 12.31
C LYS A 167 3.05 -6.10 11.71
N VAL A 168 2.63 -7.15 11.02
CA VAL A 168 3.50 -8.15 10.40
C VAL A 168 3.55 -7.95 8.89
N ALA A 169 4.72 -8.17 8.27
CA ALA A 169 4.88 -8.03 6.83
C ALA A 169 4.17 -9.17 6.08
N ALA A 170 3.03 -8.89 5.45
CA ALA A 170 2.28 -9.88 4.66
C ALA A 170 3.12 -10.48 3.53
N GLY A 171 3.98 -9.69 2.88
CA GLY A 171 4.89 -10.19 1.85
C GLY A 171 5.84 -11.27 2.36
N TRP A 172 6.32 -11.15 3.58
CA TRP A 172 7.14 -12.18 4.20
C TRP A 172 6.33 -13.46 4.49
N LEU A 173 5.11 -13.34 5.00
CA LEU A 173 4.23 -14.48 5.26
C LEU A 173 3.94 -15.27 3.97
N ILE A 174 3.61 -14.55 2.89
CA ILE A 174 3.32 -15.13 1.57
C ILE A 174 4.57 -15.82 0.99
N GLU A 175 5.75 -15.19 1.12
CA GLU A 175 7.02 -15.78 0.69
C GLU A 175 7.35 -17.05 1.47
N GLN A 176 7.20 -17.04 2.80
CA GLN A 176 7.43 -18.21 3.64
C GLN A 176 6.39 -19.33 3.43
N ALA A 177 5.19 -19.00 2.96
CA ALA A 177 4.18 -19.96 2.53
C ALA A 177 4.49 -20.55 1.13
N GLY A 178 5.60 -20.14 0.47
CA GLY A 178 6.07 -20.72 -0.79
C GLY A 178 5.40 -20.15 -2.05
N TRP A 179 4.80 -18.97 -1.95
CA TRP A 179 4.05 -18.37 -3.06
C TRP A 179 4.87 -17.42 -3.93
N LYS A 180 5.96 -16.84 -3.43
CA LYS A 180 6.77 -15.87 -4.19
C LYS A 180 7.31 -16.50 -5.49
N GLY A 181 7.01 -15.85 -6.61
CA GLY A 181 7.40 -16.33 -7.95
C GLY A 181 6.59 -17.50 -8.49
N LYS A 182 5.58 -18.01 -7.75
CA LYS A 182 4.74 -19.13 -8.22
C LYS A 182 3.76 -18.63 -9.29
N ARG A 183 3.68 -19.35 -10.41
CA ARG A 183 2.72 -19.12 -11.50
C ARG A 183 1.74 -20.28 -11.57
N ILE A 184 0.46 -19.98 -11.78
CA ILE A 184 -0.63 -20.93 -11.99
C ILE A 184 -1.39 -20.51 -13.23
N GLY A 185 -1.18 -21.18 -14.36
CA GLY A 185 -1.76 -20.77 -15.65
C GLY A 185 -1.29 -19.37 -16.04
N GLU A 186 -2.24 -18.45 -16.23
CA GLU A 186 -1.99 -17.06 -16.63
C GLU A 186 -1.91 -16.07 -15.46
N VAL A 187 -1.99 -16.55 -14.22
CA VAL A 187 -1.85 -15.71 -13.03
C VAL A 187 -0.74 -16.19 -12.12
N GLY A 188 -0.25 -15.35 -11.22
CA GLY A 188 0.80 -15.74 -10.30
C GLY A 188 1.16 -14.68 -9.27
N VAL A 189 2.20 -14.97 -8.49
CA VAL A 189 2.82 -14.07 -7.52
C VAL A 189 4.14 -13.57 -8.08
N HIS A 190 4.35 -12.25 -8.06
CA HIS A 190 5.54 -11.63 -8.64
C HIS A 190 6.83 -12.13 -7.96
N ALA A 191 7.87 -12.41 -8.77
CA ALA A 191 9.10 -13.03 -8.31
C ALA A 191 9.94 -12.16 -7.34
N LYS A 192 9.82 -10.81 -7.44
CA LYS A 192 10.57 -9.88 -6.58
C LYS A 192 9.76 -9.35 -5.41
N GLN A 193 8.41 -9.40 -5.50
CA GLN A 193 7.52 -8.84 -4.48
C GLN A 193 6.30 -9.74 -4.28
N ALA A 194 6.31 -10.50 -3.19
CA ALA A 194 5.27 -11.50 -2.89
C ALA A 194 3.88 -10.90 -2.62
N LEU A 195 3.79 -9.60 -2.32
CA LEU A 195 2.50 -8.89 -2.17
C LEU A 195 1.79 -8.61 -3.49
N VAL A 196 2.50 -8.72 -4.63
CA VAL A 196 1.94 -8.36 -5.94
C VAL A 196 1.51 -9.60 -6.67
N LEU A 197 0.19 -9.73 -6.88
CA LEU A 197 -0.38 -10.72 -7.78
C LEU A 197 -0.34 -10.17 -9.20
N VAL A 198 0.04 -11.01 -10.15
CA VAL A 198 0.24 -10.61 -11.55
C VAL A 198 -0.60 -11.44 -12.49
N ASN A 199 -1.01 -10.80 -13.60
CA ASN A 199 -1.64 -11.45 -14.74
C ASN A 199 -0.66 -11.41 -15.92
N TYR A 200 -0.30 -12.60 -16.43
CA TYR A 200 0.69 -12.76 -17.51
C TYR A 200 0.08 -12.55 -18.91
N GLY A 201 -1.21 -12.25 -19.00
CA GLY A 201 -1.86 -11.95 -20.27
C GLY A 201 -3.37 -12.20 -20.23
N GLU A 202 -3.80 -13.43 -20.35
CA GLU A 202 -5.21 -13.78 -20.53
C GLU A 202 -5.91 -14.26 -19.26
N GLY A 203 -5.28 -14.12 -18.09
CA GLY A 203 -5.87 -14.50 -16.81
C GLY A 203 -7.10 -13.65 -16.47
N SER A 204 -8.13 -14.29 -15.99
CA SER A 204 -9.38 -13.63 -15.55
C SER A 204 -9.27 -13.07 -14.13
N GLY A 205 -10.15 -12.12 -13.77
CA GLY A 205 -10.29 -11.64 -12.40
C GLY A 205 -10.68 -12.75 -11.42
N GLU A 206 -11.46 -13.75 -11.87
CA GLU A 206 -11.82 -14.92 -11.06
C GLU A 206 -10.60 -15.81 -10.74
N GLU A 207 -9.67 -15.97 -11.67
CA GLU A 207 -8.40 -16.70 -11.42
C GLU A 207 -7.52 -15.96 -10.42
N ILE A 208 -7.41 -14.63 -10.51
CA ILE A 208 -6.71 -13.80 -9.51
C ILE A 208 -7.36 -13.94 -8.13
N LYS A 209 -8.71 -13.93 -8.07
CA LYS A 209 -9.44 -14.13 -6.83
C LYS A 209 -9.16 -15.49 -6.21
N LYS A 210 -9.26 -16.58 -6.98
CA LYS A 210 -8.94 -17.95 -6.54
C LYS A 210 -7.48 -18.05 -6.05
N LEU A 211 -6.53 -17.45 -6.77
CA LEU A 211 -5.14 -17.38 -6.35
C LEU A 211 -5.02 -16.67 -4.99
N SER A 212 -5.72 -15.56 -4.80
CA SER A 212 -5.69 -14.81 -3.54
C SER A 212 -6.26 -15.63 -2.37
N GLU A 213 -7.34 -16.37 -2.59
CA GLU A 213 -7.96 -17.26 -1.60
C GLU A 213 -7.00 -18.41 -1.21
N GLN A 214 -6.34 -19.05 -2.17
CA GLN A 214 -5.33 -20.08 -1.90
C GLN A 214 -4.14 -19.54 -1.08
N ILE A 215 -3.72 -18.31 -1.34
CA ILE A 215 -2.68 -17.64 -0.55
C ILE A 215 -3.15 -17.39 0.88
N GLN A 216 -4.38 -16.88 1.05
CA GLN A 216 -4.98 -16.63 2.36
C GLN A 216 -5.05 -17.92 3.19
N ASP A 217 -5.57 -19.00 2.62
CA ASP A 217 -5.68 -20.31 3.27
C ASP A 217 -4.30 -20.85 3.67
N SER A 218 -3.34 -20.80 2.76
CA SER A 218 -1.96 -21.25 2.99
C SER A 218 -1.24 -20.48 4.09
N VAL A 219 -1.45 -19.17 4.16
CA VAL A 219 -0.89 -18.32 5.24
C VAL A 219 -1.61 -18.59 6.55
N PHE A 220 -2.93 -18.76 6.52
CA PHE A 220 -3.70 -19.09 7.72
C PHE A 220 -3.32 -20.46 8.29
N GLU A 221 -3.22 -21.49 7.46
CA GLU A 221 -2.80 -22.84 7.87
C GLU A 221 -1.41 -22.83 8.52
N LYS A 222 -0.48 -22.05 7.95
CA LYS A 222 0.91 -22.04 8.42
C LYS A 222 1.16 -21.18 9.64
N PHE A 223 0.48 -20.02 9.76
CA PHE A 223 0.78 -18.99 10.76
C PHE A 223 -0.40 -18.62 11.67
N GLY A 224 -1.62 -19.11 11.39
CA GLY A 224 -2.84 -18.69 12.08
C GLY A 224 -3.18 -17.22 11.84
N ILE A 225 -2.72 -16.62 10.74
CA ILE A 225 -2.92 -15.21 10.41
C ILE A 225 -3.83 -15.11 9.19
N GLN A 226 -4.97 -14.43 9.33
CA GLN A 226 -5.87 -14.14 8.23
C GLN A 226 -5.42 -12.90 7.48
N LEU A 227 -5.07 -13.05 6.20
CA LEU A 227 -4.77 -11.92 5.31
C LEU A 227 -6.07 -11.26 4.83
N GLN A 228 -6.04 -9.93 4.66
CA GLN A 228 -7.13 -9.16 4.09
C GLN A 228 -6.69 -8.55 2.75
N ALA A 229 -7.53 -8.69 1.73
CA ALA A 229 -7.30 -8.04 0.44
C ALA A 229 -7.40 -6.51 0.60
N GLU A 230 -6.46 -5.78 0.00
CA GLU A 230 -6.50 -4.33 -0.13
C GLU A 230 -7.29 -3.90 -1.39
N VAL A 231 -7.25 -4.73 -2.40
CA VAL A 231 -7.96 -4.52 -3.68
C VAL A 231 -9.48 -4.69 -3.53
N ASN A 232 -10.22 -4.01 -4.39
CA ASN A 232 -11.67 -4.19 -4.49
C ASN A 232 -11.99 -5.22 -5.57
N PHE A 233 -12.85 -6.18 -5.25
CA PHE A 233 -13.46 -7.07 -6.24
C PHE A 233 -14.73 -6.39 -6.78
N ILE A 234 -14.85 -6.29 -8.10
CA ILE A 234 -15.95 -5.62 -8.81
C ILE A 234 -16.74 -6.68 -9.57
#